data_580a7a552c6270fa5409d9993ad7a1b3
#
_entry.id   580a7a552c6270fa5409d9993ad7a1b3
#
_cell.length_a   1.000
_cell.length_b   1.000
_cell.length_c   1.000
_cell.angle_alpha   90.00
_cell.angle_beta   90.00
_cell.angle_gamma   90.00
#
_symmetry.space_group_name_H-M   'P 1'
#
loop_
_entity.id
_entity.type
_entity.pdbx_description
1 polymer ?
#
loop_
_entity_poly.entity_id
_entity_poly.type
_entity_poly.pdbx_seq_one_letter_code
_entity_poly.pdbx_strand_id
1 'polypeptide(L)'
;MLTDKLSYFKKRVVRKYYPFFVLSLFIFYPTSSFAEDIISSHIQEIRTIAENGAVSLALQSIDEQQHELDVKNNLTTWLEWERERLSIYQLGQRWQVLQQRVADYEEGLPEIFYLWAKQQQVDALLTLKKGLQARQILQNLIWSEKEVDEKWLPLWQKRIIKSYLVDNEIADALLAAQRYYQDYRSTGIDDRLLRARILLINKREEEVVELLMQDTKHPEGGMLYLLAQLRSGERPPRKVYQSALRQMRGEWADEKLKYMLWAVAAESAKRSGDRPSTANALEFVLAGHKNIELPEGLFSFSSDTLWDMYIEYALYIGNKAQFLIGNDQQWLNAAVKVQKKAPVKARSLYAMVMLKGQNEDTRLRAAKGFLNLMHKRKRGAQLVMKLFLKSDYFKTIDLIPTPIRYDIVKIALSRSNVELASNLMTTIKSAPDGVDSYQWQLRRARIFVLGGKPKKGSEALTRLLEENKTLTQKKLESFLQVVFDLQTSKEHELSFQLFSAVLPKIEEVKLQRELYYWMADSKKAQQDYVSAARLYLRSALHTGNNGLDPWGKTARYQVAEMLAKADLLQDAHAMYQQLLKITKEPARRAVLKHELQKLWLLRESEEKE
;
A
#
# COMPACT_ATOMS: atom_id res chain seq x y z
N MET A 1 -18.64 -31.25 12.58
CA MET A 1 -18.47 -30.35 11.40
C MET A 1 -18.01 -28.92 11.77
N LEU A 2 -18.39 -28.35 12.90
CA LEU A 2 -17.93 -27.00 13.36
C LEU A 2 -16.54 -27.04 14.03
N THR A 3 -16.19 -28.11 14.69
CA THR A 3 -14.86 -28.30 15.31
C THR A 3 -13.72 -28.34 14.28
N ASP A 4 -13.97 -28.82 13.07
CA ASP A 4 -12.97 -28.86 12.00
C ASP A 4 -12.73 -27.48 11.35
N LYS A 5 -13.75 -26.60 11.33
CA LYS A 5 -13.59 -25.24 10.78
C LYS A 5 -12.83 -24.30 11.72
N LEU A 6 -13.04 -24.41 13.04
CA LEU A 6 -12.30 -23.63 14.04
C LEU A 6 -10.85 -24.14 14.20
N SER A 7 -10.63 -25.46 14.11
CA SER A 7 -9.29 -26.02 14.05
C SER A 7 -8.57 -25.66 12.73
N TYR A 8 -9.31 -25.52 11.64
CA TYR A 8 -8.77 -25.09 10.35
C TYR A 8 -8.32 -23.61 10.36
N PHE A 9 -9.03 -22.75 11.09
CA PHE A 9 -8.63 -21.35 11.30
C PHE A 9 -7.38 -21.25 12.19
N LYS A 10 -7.30 -22.01 13.28
CA LYS A 10 -6.10 -22.06 14.12
C LYS A 10 -4.89 -22.65 13.37
N LYS A 11 -5.11 -23.66 12.52
CA LYS A 11 -4.04 -24.22 11.66
C LYS A 11 -3.55 -23.26 10.58
N ARG A 12 -4.38 -22.35 10.09
CA ARG A 12 -3.97 -21.39 9.05
C ARG A 12 -3.17 -20.21 9.59
N VAL A 13 -3.36 -19.82 10.85
CA VAL A 13 -2.59 -18.77 11.53
C VAL A 13 -1.27 -19.33 12.08
N VAL A 14 -1.27 -20.57 12.58
CA VAL A 14 -0.06 -21.18 13.19
C VAL A 14 0.87 -21.83 12.16
N ARG A 15 0.37 -22.17 10.94
CA ARG A 15 1.19 -22.82 9.90
C ARG A 15 2.13 -21.87 9.13
N LYS A 16 2.18 -20.59 9.50
CA LYS A 16 3.02 -19.60 8.78
C LYS A 16 4.41 -19.37 9.39
N TYR A 17 4.75 -20.04 10.49
CA TYR A 17 6.06 -19.89 11.13
C TYR A 17 6.59 -21.21 11.70
N TYR A 18 7.13 -22.07 10.83
CA TYR A 18 8.17 -23.03 11.20
C TYR A 18 9.14 -23.21 10.02
N PRO A 19 10.42 -22.88 10.20
CA PRO A 19 11.44 -23.19 9.20
C PRO A 19 11.84 -24.67 9.31
N PHE A 20 11.97 -25.30 8.16
CA PHE A 20 12.58 -26.60 8.02
C PHE A 20 14.07 -26.50 8.36
N PHE A 21 14.49 -27.13 9.46
CA PHE A 21 15.89 -27.42 9.73
C PHE A 21 16.26 -28.71 8.98
N VAL A 22 17.08 -28.61 7.97
CA VAL A 22 17.86 -29.76 7.44
C VAL A 22 19.30 -29.52 7.83
N LEU A 23 19.75 -30.30 8.81
CA LEU A 23 21.15 -30.37 9.21
C LEU A 23 21.87 -31.26 8.21
N SER A 24 22.79 -30.71 7.41
CA SER A 24 23.80 -31.48 6.69
C SER A 24 25.18 -31.00 7.12
N LEU A 25 25.86 -31.84 7.90
CA LEU A 25 27.29 -31.68 8.18
C LEU A 25 28.09 -31.93 6.90
N PHE A 26 28.81 -30.91 6.43
CA PHE A 26 29.91 -31.07 5.50
C PHE A 26 31.17 -30.43 6.06
N ILE A 27 32.21 -31.23 6.15
CA ILE A 27 33.57 -30.84 6.53
C ILE A 27 34.21 -30.14 5.33
N PHE A 28 34.68 -28.90 5.52
CA PHE A 28 35.26 -28.10 4.45
C PHE A 28 36.78 -27.96 4.55
N TYR A 29 37.45 -28.12 3.42
CA TYR A 29 38.73 -27.49 3.08
C TYR A 29 38.45 -26.30 2.14
N PRO A 30 38.99 -25.10 2.40
CA PRO A 30 38.67 -23.92 1.59
C PRO A 30 39.64 -23.80 0.42
N THR A 31 39.09 -23.74 -0.80
CA THR A 31 39.73 -23.07 -1.94
C THR A 31 38.94 -21.82 -2.27
N SER A 32 39.59 -20.69 -2.43
CA SER A 32 38.99 -19.35 -2.56
C SER A 32 37.96 -19.20 -3.70
N SER A 33 38.04 -20.00 -4.74
CA SER A 33 37.08 -19.94 -5.87
C SER A 33 35.68 -20.50 -5.54
N PHE A 34 35.61 -21.49 -4.62
CA PHE A 34 34.31 -22.05 -4.20
C PHE A 34 33.49 -21.12 -3.33
N ALA A 35 34.13 -20.24 -2.56
CA ALA A 35 33.43 -19.29 -1.70
C ALA A 35 32.75 -18.15 -2.52
N GLU A 36 33.38 -17.65 -3.56
CA GLU A 36 32.82 -16.64 -4.45
C GLU A 36 31.60 -17.17 -5.24
N ASP A 37 31.65 -18.42 -5.71
CA ASP A 37 30.53 -19.07 -6.40
C ASP A 37 29.32 -19.27 -5.48
N ILE A 38 29.55 -19.60 -4.21
CA ILE A 38 28.48 -19.80 -3.20
C ILE A 38 27.81 -18.47 -2.86
N ILE A 39 28.59 -17.40 -2.63
CA ILE A 39 28.06 -16.06 -2.34
C ILE A 39 27.23 -15.55 -3.52
N SER A 40 27.74 -15.68 -4.74
CA SER A 40 27.03 -15.28 -5.95
C SER A 40 25.69 -16.01 -6.12
N SER A 41 25.63 -17.31 -5.80
CA SER A 41 24.39 -18.09 -5.88
C SER A 41 23.37 -17.66 -4.81
N HIS A 42 23.80 -17.38 -3.59
CA HIS A 42 22.94 -16.88 -2.51
C HIS A 42 22.40 -15.47 -2.82
N ILE A 43 23.22 -14.57 -3.34
CA ILE A 43 22.77 -13.23 -3.78
C ILE A 43 21.70 -13.37 -4.85
N GLN A 44 21.86 -14.28 -5.80
CA GLN A 44 20.87 -14.50 -6.85
C GLN A 44 19.55 -15.06 -6.33
N GLU A 45 19.60 -15.96 -5.35
CA GLU A 45 18.42 -16.49 -4.68
C GLU A 45 17.65 -15.38 -3.95
N ILE A 46 18.35 -14.58 -3.15
CA ILE A 46 17.76 -13.45 -2.41
C ILE A 46 17.17 -12.41 -3.35
N ARG A 47 17.85 -12.11 -4.44
CA ARG A 47 17.31 -11.21 -5.50
C ARG A 47 16.01 -11.77 -6.08
N THR A 48 15.97 -13.07 -6.38
CA THR A 48 14.77 -13.74 -6.88
C THR A 48 13.60 -13.66 -5.88
N ILE A 49 13.87 -13.78 -4.58
CA ILE A 49 12.88 -13.60 -3.51
C ILE A 49 12.31 -12.18 -3.54
N ALA A 50 13.18 -11.17 -3.68
CA ALA A 50 12.76 -9.77 -3.76
C ALA A 50 11.94 -9.46 -5.03
N GLU A 51 12.37 -9.98 -6.19
CA GLU A 51 11.67 -9.83 -7.49
C GLU A 51 10.27 -10.45 -7.47
N ASN A 52 10.07 -11.52 -6.71
CA ASN A 52 8.76 -12.12 -6.48
C ASN A 52 7.90 -11.36 -5.43
N GLY A 53 8.37 -10.20 -4.96
CA GLY A 53 7.63 -9.29 -4.09
C GLY A 53 7.86 -9.50 -2.59
N ALA A 54 8.71 -10.44 -2.18
CA ALA A 54 9.02 -10.70 -0.77
C ALA A 54 10.25 -9.86 -0.29
N VAL A 55 10.23 -8.56 -0.57
CA VAL A 55 11.32 -7.61 -0.28
C VAL A 55 11.77 -7.64 1.18
N SER A 56 10.84 -7.74 2.14
CA SER A 56 11.20 -7.77 3.57
C SER A 56 11.92 -9.06 3.96
N LEU A 57 11.54 -10.19 3.39
CA LEU A 57 12.21 -11.47 3.62
C LEU A 57 13.63 -11.45 3.03
N ALA A 58 13.77 -10.93 1.80
CA ALA A 58 15.09 -10.79 1.17
C ALA A 58 16.04 -9.91 2.00
N LEU A 59 15.54 -8.78 2.54
CA LEU A 59 16.34 -7.91 3.41
C LEU A 59 16.72 -8.58 4.72
N GLN A 60 15.80 -9.34 5.33
CA GLN A 60 16.11 -10.11 6.54
C GLN A 60 17.19 -11.15 6.28
N SER A 61 17.13 -11.84 5.15
CA SER A 61 18.18 -12.82 4.78
C SER A 61 19.55 -12.15 4.59
N ILE A 62 19.59 -10.92 4.04
CA ILE A 62 20.84 -10.15 3.98
C ILE A 62 21.31 -9.74 5.37
N ASP A 63 20.40 -9.33 6.27
CA ASP A 63 20.75 -8.97 7.65
C ASP A 63 21.40 -10.15 8.38
N GLU A 64 20.85 -11.37 8.23
CA GLU A 64 21.39 -12.59 8.81
C GLU A 64 22.80 -12.90 8.30
N GLN A 65 23.03 -12.80 6.98
CA GLN A 65 24.33 -13.07 6.36
C GLN A 65 25.38 -12.01 6.67
N GLN A 66 24.98 -10.75 6.71
CA GLN A 66 25.89 -9.61 6.89
C GLN A 66 26.24 -9.37 8.36
N HIS A 67 25.37 -9.77 9.31
CA HIS A 67 25.58 -9.58 10.75
C HIS A 67 26.84 -10.32 11.28
N GLU A 68 27.18 -11.44 10.67
CA GLU A 68 28.35 -12.26 11.03
C GLU A 68 29.67 -11.74 10.42
N LEU A 69 29.60 -10.73 9.52
CA LEU A 69 30.76 -10.21 8.81
C LEU A 69 31.35 -8.99 9.53
N ASP A 70 32.59 -9.11 9.94
CA ASP A 70 33.38 -7.95 10.39
C ASP A 70 33.82 -7.13 9.17
N VAL A 71 33.39 -5.87 9.11
CA VAL A 71 33.72 -4.96 8.02
C VAL A 71 35.25 -4.83 7.80
N LYS A 72 36.06 -4.92 8.88
CA LYS A 72 37.51 -4.79 8.77
C LYS A 72 38.18 -6.02 8.17
N ASN A 73 37.67 -7.22 8.46
CA ASN A 73 38.29 -8.47 8.05
C ASN A 73 37.66 -9.08 6.77
N ASN A 74 36.38 -8.77 6.49
CA ASN A 74 35.59 -9.34 5.41
C ASN A 74 35.01 -8.25 4.48
N LEU A 75 35.77 -7.18 4.23
CA LEU A 75 35.28 -5.99 3.52
C LEU A 75 34.70 -6.31 2.14
N THR A 76 35.34 -7.11 1.33
CA THR A 76 34.88 -7.44 -0.03
C THR A 76 33.51 -8.10 0.00
N THR A 77 33.34 -9.13 0.82
CA THR A 77 32.07 -9.86 0.97
C THR A 77 30.97 -8.94 1.54
N TRP A 78 31.33 -8.11 2.52
CA TRP A 78 30.40 -7.14 3.10
C TRP A 78 29.90 -6.15 2.04
N LEU A 79 30.78 -5.66 1.16
CA LEU A 79 30.45 -4.73 0.08
C LEU A 79 29.51 -5.37 -0.96
N GLU A 80 29.67 -6.66 -1.27
CA GLU A 80 28.77 -7.37 -2.18
C GLU A 80 27.35 -7.47 -1.61
N TRP A 81 27.21 -7.84 -0.35
CA TRP A 81 25.93 -7.86 0.34
C TRP A 81 25.30 -6.48 0.44
N GLU A 82 26.10 -5.45 0.72
CA GLU A 82 25.59 -4.09 0.82
C GLU A 82 25.14 -3.52 -0.54
N ARG A 83 25.83 -3.87 -1.64
CA ARG A 83 25.37 -3.54 -2.99
C ARG A 83 24.02 -4.18 -3.28
N GLU A 84 23.84 -5.44 -2.93
CA GLU A 84 22.58 -6.14 -3.12
C GLU A 84 21.47 -5.54 -2.24
N ARG A 85 21.76 -5.20 -0.99
CA ARG A 85 20.83 -4.51 -0.09
C ARG A 85 20.29 -3.22 -0.70
N LEU A 86 21.17 -2.37 -1.23
CA LEU A 86 20.76 -1.11 -1.86
C LEU A 86 19.92 -1.37 -3.12
N SER A 87 20.26 -2.39 -3.90
CA SER A 87 19.48 -2.81 -5.07
C SER A 87 18.07 -3.29 -4.68
N ILE A 88 17.96 -4.06 -3.59
CA ILE A 88 16.67 -4.53 -3.07
C ILE A 88 15.84 -3.38 -2.49
N TYR A 89 16.46 -2.37 -1.84
CA TYR A 89 15.74 -1.17 -1.44
C TYR A 89 15.15 -0.43 -2.65
N GLN A 90 15.87 -0.34 -3.75
CA GLN A 90 15.37 0.26 -4.99
C GLN A 90 14.20 -0.56 -5.57
N LEU A 91 14.36 -1.87 -5.68
CA LEU A 91 13.33 -2.78 -6.17
C LEU A 91 12.04 -2.68 -5.33
N GLY A 92 12.20 -2.60 -4.01
CA GLY A 92 11.10 -2.43 -3.06
C GLY A 92 10.60 -1.00 -2.92
N GLN A 93 11.15 -0.04 -3.67
CA GLN A 93 10.83 1.39 -3.59
C GLN A 93 11.00 1.97 -2.17
N ARG A 94 11.95 1.44 -1.39
CA ARG A 94 12.24 1.89 -0.02
C ARG A 94 13.24 3.04 -0.01
N TRP A 95 12.96 4.07 -0.78
CA TRP A 95 13.87 5.20 -1.02
C TRP A 95 14.30 5.94 0.24
N GLN A 96 13.38 6.10 1.20
CA GLN A 96 13.68 6.76 2.48
C GLN A 96 14.70 5.96 3.30
N VAL A 97 14.58 4.63 3.31
CA VAL A 97 15.50 3.74 4.03
C VAL A 97 16.87 3.73 3.34
N LEU A 98 16.88 3.63 2.00
CA LEU A 98 18.11 3.65 1.21
C LEU A 98 18.92 4.92 1.47
N GLN A 99 18.29 6.10 1.36
CA GLN A 99 19.00 7.36 1.52
C GLN A 99 19.57 7.52 2.93
N GLN A 100 18.84 7.07 3.97
CA GLN A 100 19.30 7.10 5.35
C GLN A 100 20.47 6.14 5.55
N ARG A 101 20.36 4.90 5.07
CA ARG A 101 21.41 3.88 5.17
C ARG A 101 22.75 4.38 4.61
N VAL A 102 22.73 5.02 3.44
CA VAL A 102 23.95 5.55 2.80
C VAL A 102 24.44 6.82 3.53
N ALA A 103 23.54 7.60 4.13
CA ALA A 103 23.94 8.76 4.94
C ALA A 103 24.77 8.32 6.16
N ASP A 104 24.42 7.18 6.75
CA ASP A 104 25.01 6.65 7.98
C ASP A 104 26.33 5.85 7.74
N TYR A 105 26.86 5.80 6.50
CA TYR A 105 28.14 5.13 6.24
C TYR A 105 29.30 5.86 6.90
N GLU A 106 30.08 5.09 7.64
CA GLU A 106 31.32 5.55 8.29
C GLU A 106 32.44 5.81 7.26
N GLU A 107 33.43 6.58 7.65
CA GLU A 107 34.65 6.78 6.88
C GLU A 107 35.49 5.49 6.81
N GLY A 108 36.09 5.22 5.64
CA GLY A 108 36.98 4.06 5.46
C GLY A 108 36.51 3.03 4.42
N LEU A 109 35.35 3.24 3.81
CA LEU A 109 34.92 2.41 2.69
C LEU A 109 35.74 2.73 1.42
N PRO A 110 35.95 1.72 0.53
CA PRO A 110 36.62 1.94 -0.76
C PRO A 110 35.96 3.05 -1.55
N GLU A 111 36.74 3.96 -2.08
CA GLU A 111 36.26 5.18 -2.77
C GLU A 111 35.26 4.89 -3.88
N ILE A 112 35.55 3.90 -4.73
CA ILE A 112 34.67 3.50 -5.84
C ILE A 112 33.30 3.06 -5.32
N PHE A 113 33.24 2.33 -4.20
CA PHE A 113 31.98 1.92 -3.60
C PHE A 113 31.27 3.12 -2.96
N TYR A 114 31.99 3.97 -2.25
CA TYR A 114 31.44 5.16 -1.61
C TYR A 114 30.79 6.10 -2.65
N LEU A 115 31.49 6.39 -3.74
CA LEU A 115 30.97 7.24 -4.82
C LEU A 115 29.73 6.62 -5.48
N TRP A 116 29.76 5.31 -5.73
CA TRP A 116 28.61 4.58 -6.25
C TRP A 116 27.41 4.63 -5.28
N ALA A 117 27.64 4.40 -3.98
CA ALA A 117 26.59 4.45 -2.98
C ALA A 117 25.99 5.85 -2.83
N LYS A 118 26.83 6.90 -2.78
CA LYS A 118 26.35 8.30 -2.78
C LYS A 118 25.52 8.64 -4.02
N GLN A 119 25.83 8.06 -5.17
CA GLN A 119 25.00 8.19 -6.36
C GLN A 119 23.63 7.54 -6.19
N GLN A 120 23.55 6.35 -5.55
CA GLN A 120 22.27 5.72 -5.21
C GLN A 120 21.46 6.58 -4.22
N GLN A 121 22.14 7.20 -3.25
CA GLN A 121 21.52 8.15 -2.31
C GLN A 121 20.92 9.36 -3.03
N VAL A 122 21.65 9.93 -3.96
CA VAL A 122 21.18 11.06 -4.79
C VAL A 122 19.95 10.65 -5.62
N ASP A 123 20.00 9.49 -6.29
CA ASP A 123 18.87 8.99 -7.08
C ASP A 123 17.62 8.72 -6.20
N ALA A 124 17.82 8.24 -4.97
CA ALA A 124 16.73 8.09 -3.98
C ALA A 124 16.15 9.45 -3.56
N LEU A 125 16.99 10.45 -3.27
CA LEU A 125 16.55 11.80 -2.92
C LEU A 125 15.78 12.47 -4.07
N LEU A 126 16.24 12.32 -5.31
CA LEU A 126 15.53 12.81 -6.49
C LEU A 126 14.14 12.15 -6.62
N THR A 127 14.05 10.86 -6.36
CA THR A 127 12.76 10.13 -6.37
C THR A 127 11.84 10.58 -5.24
N LEU A 128 12.39 10.92 -4.07
CA LEU A 128 11.67 11.48 -2.92
C LEU A 128 11.33 12.98 -3.08
N LYS A 129 11.66 13.59 -4.21
CA LYS A 129 11.48 15.03 -4.51
C LYS A 129 12.21 15.95 -3.54
N LYS A 130 13.42 15.57 -3.17
CA LYS A 130 14.33 16.31 -2.29
C LYS A 130 15.55 16.83 -3.10
N GLY A 131 15.29 17.65 -4.12
CA GLY A 131 16.32 18.10 -5.05
C GLY A 131 17.44 18.89 -4.39
N LEU A 132 17.13 19.80 -3.46
CA LEU A 132 18.15 20.58 -2.72
C LEU A 132 19.12 19.66 -1.97
N GLN A 133 18.63 18.64 -1.28
CA GLN A 133 19.50 17.70 -0.56
C GLN A 133 20.38 16.88 -1.52
N ALA A 134 19.82 16.48 -2.66
CA ALA A 134 20.59 15.81 -3.71
C ALA A 134 21.71 16.69 -4.26
N ARG A 135 21.44 18.00 -4.51
CA ARG A 135 22.44 18.98 -4.96
C ARG A 135 23.57 19.17 -3.94
N GLN A 136 23.23 19.28 -2.66
CA GLN A 136 24.24 19.43 -1.59
C GLN A 136 25.21 18.25 -1.57
N ILE A 137 24.72 17.02 -1.67
CA ILE A 137 25.59 15.85 -1.73
C ILE A 137 26.49 15.90 -2.97
N LEU A 138 25.94 16.21 -4.14
CA LEU A 138 26.69 16.28 -5.40
C LEU A 138 27.74 17.41 -5.37
N GLN A 139 27.40 18.56 -4.80
CA GLN A 139 28.34 19.66 -4.60
C GLN A 139 29.50 19.25 -3.69
N ASN A 140 29.21 18.62 -2.56
CA ASN A 140 30.24 18.12 -1.65
C ASN A 140 31.16 17.10 -2.32
N LEU A 141 30.63 16.21 -3.17
CA LEU A 141 31.43 15.25 -3.95
C LEU A 141 32.32 15.93 -4.99
N ILE A 142 31.82 16.97 -5.67
CA ILE A 142 32.58 17.72 -6.69
C ILE A 142 33.69 18.58 -6.04
N TRP A 143 33.42 19.16 -4.88
CA TRP A 143 34.35 20.03 -4.16
C TRP A 143 35.19 19.29 -3.08
N SER A 144 35.13 17.94 -3.05
CA SER A 144 36.00 17.17 -2.17
C SER A 144 37.47 17.38 -2.54
N GLU A 145 38.37 17.33 -1.56
CA GLU A 145 39.83 17.49 -1.74
C GLU A 145 40.46 16.37 -2.60
N LYS A 146 39.71 15.30 -2.88
CA LYS A 146 40.18 14.16 -3.69
C LYS A 146 39.96 14.42 -5.18
N GLU A 147 40.94 14.04 -5.98
CA GLU A 147 40.78 14.04 -7.43
C GLU A 147 39.66 13.07 -7.85
N VAL A 148 38.60 13.63 -8.43
CA VAL A 148 37.47 12.86 -8.93
C VAL A 148 37.76 12.43 -10.36
N ASP A 149 37.65 11.13 -10.64
CA ASP A 149 37.76 10.60 -12.00
C ASP A 149 36.75 11.33 -12.93
N GLU A 150 37.25 11.89 -14.00
CA GLU A 150 36.48 12.71 -14.98
C GLU A 150 35.21 12.02 -15.50
N LYS A 151 35.13 10.69 -15.45
CA LYS A 151 33.93 9.93 -15.85
C LYS A 151 32.71 10.18 -14.97
N TRP A 152 32.88 10.59 -13.70
CA TRP A 152 31.77 10.85 -12.77
C TRP A 152 31.13 12.22 -12.98
N LEU A 153 31.90 13.21 -13.38
CA LEU A 153 31.44 14.61 -13.49
C LEU A 153 30.24 14.80 -14.40
N PRO A 154 30.23 14.25 -15.66
CA PRO A 154 29.04 14.35 -16.52
C PRO A 154 27.80 13.72 -15.91
N LEU A 155 27.96 12.60 -15.20
CA LEU A 155 26.86 11.89 -14.56
C LEU A 155 26.26 12.69 -13.38
N TRP A 156 27.11 13.35 -12.61
CA TRP A 156 26.69 14.18 -11.48
C TRP A 156 26.05 15.48 -11.95
N GLN A 157 26.60 16.13 -12.96
CA GLN A 157 26.01 17.34 -13.54
C GLN A 157 24.61 17.08 -14.14
N LYS A 158 24.40 15.94 -14.79
CA LYS A 158 23.04 15.52 -15.22
C LYS A 158 22.08 15.36 -14.03
N ARG A 159 22.55 14.88 -12.87
CA ARG A 159 21.74 14.78 -11.65
C ARG A 159 21.46 16.14 -11.01
N ILE A 160 22.42 17.07 -11.08
CA ILE A 160 22.19 18.47 -10.67
C ILE A 160 21.08 19.09 -11.52
N ILE A 161 21.11 18.92 -12.84
CA ILE A 161 20.04 19.39 -13.72
C ILE A 161 18.68 18.80 -13.31
N LYS A 162 18.62 17.47 -13.09
CA LYS A 162 17.40 16.80 -12.64
C LYS A 162 16.91 17.30 -11.28
N SER A 163 17.82 17.64 -10.37
CA SER A 163 17.47 18.13 -9.04
C SER A 163 16.76 19.49 -9.09
N TYR A 164 17.20 20.39 -9.98
CA TYR A 164 16.49 21.65 -10.21
C TYR A 164 15.09 21.44 -10.79
N LEU A 165 14.95 20.47 -11.73
CA LEU A 165 13.62 20.13 -12.27
C LEU A 165 12.68 19.57 -11.18
N VAL A 166 13.20 18.74 -10.30
CA VAL A 166 12.43 18.17 -9.16
C VAL A 166 11.94 19.24 -8.20
N ASP A 167 12.75 20.27 -7.94
CA ASP A 167 12.39 21.41 -7.07
C ASP A 167 11.57 22.49 -7.81
N ASN A 168 11.25 22.26 -9.10
CA ASN A 168 10.57 23.21 -9.98
C ASN A 168 11.34 24.53 -10.19
N GLU A 169 12.67 24.51 -10.03
CA GLU A 169 13.61 25.61 -10.29
C GLU A 169 14.00 25.59 -11.78
N ILE A 170 13.05 25.94 -12.64
CA ILE A 170 13.14 25.70 -14.09
C ILE A 170 14.24 26.54 -14.76
N ALA A 171 14.44 27.78 -14.31
CA ALA A 171 15.48 28.68 -14.85
C ALA A 171 16.89 28.13 -14.54
N ASP A 172 17.09 27.66 -13.30
CA ASP A 172 18.37 27.08 -12.88
C ASP A 172 18.66 25.75 -13.58
N ALA A 173 17.62 24.95 -13.82
CA ALA A 173 17.74 23.72 -14.62
C ALA A 173 18.22 24.04 -16.06
N LEU A 174 17.70 25.12 -16.67
CA LEU A 174 18.13 25.56 -18.02
C LEU A 174 19.58 26.03 -17.98
N LEU A 175 19.96 26.86 -17.00
CA LEU A 175 21.34 27.37 -16.88
C LEU A 175 22.34 26.21 -16.65
N ALA A 176 22.02 25.30 -15.75
CA ALA A 176 22.83 24.10 -15.50
C ALA A 176 22.96 23.21 -16.74
N ALA A 177 21.87 23.05 -17.50
CA ALA A 177 21.91 22.30 -18.76
C ALA A 177 22.76 22.99 -19.82
N GLN A 178 22.64 24.32 -19.98
CA GLN A 178 23.49 25.08 -20.94
C GLN A 178 24.97 24.91 -20.59
N ARG A 179 25.32 25.02 -19.30
CA ARG A 179 26.70 24.79 -18.84
C ARG A 179 27.19 23.39 -19.19
N TYR A 180 26.38 22.38 -18.85
CA TYR A 180 26.69 20.99 -19.18
C TYR A 180 27.02 20.78 -20.65
N TYR A 181 26.21 21.34 -21.57
CA TYR A 181 26.45 21.21 -23.02
C TYR A 181 27.66 21.99 -23.53
N GLN A 182 28.01 23.09 -22.87
CA GLN A 182 29.24 23.83 -23.18
C GLN A 182 30.48 23.03 -22.78
N ASP A 183 30.45 22.44 -21.59
CA ASP A 183 31.60 21.74 -21.00
C ASP A 183 31.86 20.39 -21.69
N TYR A 184 30.79 19.62 -22.01
CA TYR A 184 30.96 18.25 -22.53
C TYR A 184 30.68 18.09 -24.01
N ARG A 185 30.11 19.07 -24.69
CA ARG A 185 29.77 19.03 -26.13
C ARG A 185 29.12 17.72 -26.57
N SER A 186 28.32 17.12 -25.67
CA SER A 186 27.75 15.80 -25.90
C SER A 186 26.74 15.78 -27.04
N THR A 187 26.95 14.84 -27.98
CA THR A 187 26.13 14.65 -29.19
C THR A 187 25.22 13.42 -29.07
N GLY A 188 25.23 12.72 -27.93
CA GLY A 188 24.43 11.52 -27.71
C GLY A 188 22.93 11.82 -27.76
N ILE A 189 22.12 10.84 -28.21
CA ILE A 189 20.68 11.00 -28.32
C ILE A 189 20.05 11.29 -26.94
N ASP A 190 20.49 10.63 -25.86
CA ASP A 190 19.95 10.84 -24.51
C ASP A 190 20.16 12.27 -24.01
N ASP A 191 21.28 12.88 -24.34
CA ASP A 191 21.59 14.25 -23.98
C ASP A 191 20.74 15.24 -24.77
N ARG A 192 20.55 15.01 -26.10
CA ARG A 192 19.63 15.81 -26.90
C ARG A 192 18.18 15.71 -26.38
N LEU A 193 17.72 14.51 -25.97
CA LEU A 193 16.40 14.32 -25.39
C LEU A 193 16.25 15.05 -24.05
N LEU A 194 17.26 15.00 -23.19
CA LEU A 194 17.26 15.74 -21.92
C LEU A 194 17.19 17.25 -22.17
N ARG A 195 18.03 17.77 -23.12
CA ARG A 195 18.02 19.17 -23.53
C ARG A 195 16.65 19.59 -24.07
N ALA A 196 16.08 18.78 -24.96
CA ALA A 196 14.77 19.05 -25.56
C ALA A 196 13.66 19.16 -24.50
N ARG A 197 13.66 18.27 -23.50
CA ARG A 197 12.70 18.34 -22.36
C ARG A 197 12.85 19.65 -21.59
N ILE A 198 14.08 20.07 -21.27
CA ILE A 198 14.36 21.30 -20.53
C ILE A 198 13.93 22.54 -21.35
N LEU A 199 14.23 22.56 -22.63
CA LEU A 199 13.81 23.64 -23.52
C LEU A 199 12.28 23.74 -23.63
N LEU A 200 11.57 22.61 -23.75
CA LEU A 200 10.10 22.57 -23.77
C LEU A 200 9.47 23.08 -22.46
N ILE A 201 10.07 22.75 -21.32
CA ILE A 201 9.63 23.24 -20.01
C ILE A 201 9.84 24.76 -19.93
N ASN A 202 10.91 25.28 -20.52
CA ASN A 202 11.24 26.71 -20.59
C ASN A 202 10.56 27.47 -21.75
N LYS A 203 9.61 26.84 -22.45
CA LYS A 203 8.83 27.44 -23.55
C LYS A 203 9.74 27.93 -24.71
N ARG A 204 10.79 27.16 -25.00
CA ARG A 204 11.73 27.38 -26.13
C ARG A 204 11.51 26.32 -27.21
N GLU A 205 10.27 26.22 -27.69
CA GLU A 205 9.79 25.15 -28.57
C GLU A 205 10.50 25.14 -29.93
N GLU A 206 10.80 26.31 -30.49
CA GLU A 206 11.45 26.45 -31.79
C GLU A 206 12.84 25.81 -31.80
N GLU A 207 13.61 26.01 -30.73
CA GLU A 207 14.93 25.37 -30.59
C GLU A 207 14.84 23.84 -30.48
N VAL A 208 13.75 23.33 -29.94
CA VAL A 208 13.53 21.87 -29.87
C VAL A 208 13.21 21.30 -31.25
N VAL A 209 12.47 22.04 -32.07
CA VAL A 209 12.19 21.64 -33.46
C VAL A 209 13.52 21.53 -34.24
N GLU A 210 14.39 22.51 -34.14
CA GLU A 210 15.71 22.47 -34.78
C GLU A 210 16.58 21.32 -34.22
N LEU A 211 16.64 21.19 -32.90
CA LEU A 211 17.47 20.19 -32.20
C LEU A 211 17.11 18.75 -32.59
N LEU A 212 15.81 18.43 -32.70
CA LEU A 212 15.31 17.08 -32.90
C LEU A 212 14.88 16.75 -34.32
N MET A 213 15.14 17.63 -35.30
CA MET A 213 14.77 17.44 -36.71
C MET A 213 15.27 16.09 -37.26
N GLN A 214 16.48 15.68 -36.88
CA GLN A 214 17.09 14.43 -37.33
C GLN A 214 16.70 13.23 -36.49
N ASP A 215 16.16 13.45 -35.28
CA ASP A 215 15.81 12.40 -34.31
C ASP A 215 14.33 11.99 -34.34
N THR A 216 13.59 12.40 -35.35
CA THR A 216 12.15 12.12 -35.50
C THR A 216 11.79 10.63 -35.60
N LYS A 217 12.76 9.79 -36.00
CA LYS A 217 12.63 8.32 -36.05
C LYS A 217 12.85 7.67 -34.66
N HIS A 218 13.54 8.37 -33.74
CA HIS A 218 13.70 7.90 -32.40
C HIS A 218 12.34 8.02 -31.67
N PRO A 219 11.85 6.98 -30.96
CA PRO A 219 10.52 6.98 -30.35
C PRO A 219 10.22 8.19 -29.47
N GLU A 220 11.08 8.50 -28.52
CA GLU A 220 10.93 9.65 -27.64
C GLU A 220 11.26 10.98 -28.36
N GLY A 221 12.27 10.98 -29.24
CA GLY A 221 12.62 12.13 -30.05
C GLY A 221 11.46 12.59 -30.94
N GLY A 222 10.81 11.66 -31.63
CA GLY A 222 9.62 11.93 -32.43
C GLY A 222 8.43 12.45 -31.63
N MET A 223 8.25 11.96 -30.39
CA MET A 223 7.20 12.47 -29.48
C MET A 223 7.50 13.90 -29.01
N LEU A 224 8.73 14.20 -28.56
CA LEU A 224 9.13 15.55 -28.12
C LEU A 224 9.10 16.54 -29.29
N TYR A 225 9.54 16.13 -30.48
CA TYR A 225 9.44 16.91 -31.70
C TYR A 225 7.98 17.27 -32.04
N LEU A 226 7.07 16.28 -31.93
CA LEU A 226 5.67 16.50 -32.20
C LEU A 226 5.02 17.45 -31.16
N LEU A 227 5.46 17.39 -29.90
CA LEU A 227 5.03 18.31 -28.84
C LEU A 227 5.56 19.73 -29.10
N ALA A 228 6.83 19.86 -29.54
CA ALA A 228 7.41 21.13 -29.90
C ALA A 228 6.65 21.79 -31.05
N GLN A 229 6.38 21.06 -32.13
CA GLN A 229 5.58 21.55 -33.26
C GLN A 229 4.17 21.98 -32.90
N LEU A 230 3.55 21.30 -31.88
CA LEU A 230 2.25 21.70 -31.35
C LEU A 230 2.32 23.04 -30.63
N ARG A 231 3.36 23.21 -29.81
CA ARG A 231 3.50 24.39 -28.93
C ARG A 231 3.99 25.61 -29.66
N SER A 232 4.90 25.47 -30.63
CA SER A 232 5.36 26.53 -31.53
C SER A 232 4.27 26.98 -32.54
N GLY A 233 3.25 26.15 -32.74
CA GLY A 233 2.22 26.44 -33.75
C GLY A 233 2.56 26.04 -35.18
N GLU A 234 3.74 25.47 -35.43
CA GLU A 234 4.15 25.01 -36.77
C GLU A 234 3.19 23.95 -37.34
N ARG A 235 2.59 23.14 -36.45
CA ARG A 235 1.71 22.07 -36.87
C ARG A 235 0.32 22.19 -36.28
N PRO A 236 -0.76 22.17 -37.10
CA PRO A 236 -2.12 22.29 -36.60
C PRO A 236 -2.45 21.22 -35.55
N PRO A 237 -3.10 21.59 -34.43
CA PRO A 237 -3.36 20.67 -33.31
C PRO A 237 -4.06 19.37 -33.72
N ARG A 238 -5.04 19.42 -34.64
CA ARG A 238 -5.72 18.21 -35.15
C ARG A 238 -4.77 17.23 -35.83
N LYS A 239 -3.76 17.74 -36.61
CA LYS A 239 -2.76 16.89 -37.24
C LYS A 239 -1.80 16.28 -36.22
N VAL A 240 -1.45 17.01 -35.17
CA VAL A 240 -0.65 16.49 -34.05
C VAL A 240 -1.39 15.38 -33.34
N TYR A 241 -2.67 15.57 -33.00
CA TYR A 241 -3.53 14.54 -32.40
C TYR A 241 -3.53 13.25 -33.21
N GLN A 242 -3.80 13.35 -34.51
CA GLN A 242 -3.80 12.18 -35.41
C GLN A 242 -2.44 11.47 -35.46
N SER A 243 -1.35 12.25 -35.47
CA SER A 243 0.02 11.70 -35.48
C SER A 243 0.36 11.01 -34.17
N ALA A 244 -0.01 11.57 -33.02
CA ALA A 244 0.15 10.92 -31.72
C ALA A 244 -0.60 9.58 -31.68
N LEU A 245 -1.86 9.52 -32.13
CA LEU A 245 -2.62 8.28 -32.21
C LEU A 245 -2.00 7.26 -33.19
N ARG A 246 -1.41 7.71 -34.29
CA ARG A 246 -0.71 6.83 -35.23
C ARG A 246 0.55 6.24 -34.61
N GLN A 247 1.36 7.06 -33.94
CA GLN A 247 2.55 6.60 -33.25
C GLN A 247 2.22 5.58 -32.16
N MET A 248 1.15 5.76 -31.38
CA MET A 248 0.70 4.79 -30.37
C MET A 248 0.37 3.41 -30.92
N ARG A 249 0.02 3.29 -32.20
CA ARG A 249 -0.28 2.02 -32.87
C ARG A 249 0.95 1.30 -33.42
N GLY A 250 2.10 1.95 -33.43
CA GLY A 250 3.36 1.37 -33.88
C GLY A 250 3.82 0.25 -32.95
N GLU A 251 4.38 -0.82 -33.51
CA GLU A 251 4.90 -1.97 -32.73
C GLU A 251 6.07 -1.58 -31.80
N TRP A 252 6.79 -0.55 -32.16
CA TRP A 252 7.92 0.01 -31.40
C TRP A 252 7.50 0.89 -30.21
N ALA A 253 6.22 1.22 -30.07
CA ALA A 253 5.74 2.04 -28.97
C ALA A 253 5.56 1.17 -27.71
N ASP A 254 6.47 1.30 -26.75
CA ASP A 254 6.33 0.72 -25.43
C ASP A 254 5.22 1.42 -24.61
N GLU A 255 4.90 0.88 -23.46
CA GLU A 255 3.83 1.43 -22.59
C GLU A 255 4.18 2.83 -22.06
N LYS A 256 5.45 3.15 -21.86
CA LYS A 256 5.92 4.48 -21.43
C LYS A 256 5.67 5.52 -22.51
N LEU A 257 6.09 5.23 -23.71
CA LEU A 257 5.89 6.11 -24.85
C LEU A 257 4.40 6.29 -25.17
N LYS A 258 3.61 5.22 -25.16
CA LYS A 258 2.14 5.32 -25.32
C LYS A 258 1.52 6.25 -24.29
N TYR A 259 1.98 6.18 -23.04
CA TYR A 259 1.50 7.03 -21.97
C TYR A 259 1.84 8.52 -22.21
N MET A 260 3.07 8.81 -22.63
CA MET A 260 3.49 10.17 -23.01
C MET A 260 2.74 10.68 -24.26
N LEU A 261 2.52 9.85 -25.25
CA LEU A 261 1.76 10.21 -26.44
C LEU A 261 0.28 10.51 -26.12
N TRP A 262 -0.32 9.86 -25.10
CA TRP A 262 -1.63 10.26 -24.60
C TRP A 262 -1.62 11.66 -23.99
N ALA A 263 -0.54 12.08 -23.34
CA ALA A 263 -0.40 13.44 -22.85
C ALA A 263 -0.30 14.47 -23.99
N VAL A 264 0.48 14.17 -25.03
CA VAL A 264 0.52 15.01 -26.27
C VAL A 264 -0.87 15.06 -26.91
N ALA A 265 -1.57 13.93 -27.01
CA ALA A 265 -2.93 13.87 -27.54
C ALA A 265 -3.92 14.71 -26.72
N ALA A 266 -3.81 14.70 -25.38
CA ALA A 266 -4.65 15.52 -24.51
C ALA A 266 -4.43 17.02 -24.74
N GLU A 267 -3.16 17.46 -24.80
CA GLU A 267 -2.81 18.86 -25.07
C GLU A 267 -3.26 19.31 -26.46
N SER A 268 -3.05 18.48 -27.47
CA SER A 268 -3.41 18.81 -28.86
C SER A 268 -4.93 18.85 -29.07
N ALA A 269 -5.68 17.90 -28.48
CA ALA A 269 -7.13 17.90 -28.53
C ALA A 269 -7.73 19.15 -27.83
N LYS A 270 -7.17 19.52 -26.66
CA LYS A 270 -7.56 20.73 -25.93
C LYS A 270 -7.35 21.98 -26.78
N ARG A 271 -6.18 22.14 -27.41
CA ARG A 271 -5.86 23.28 -28.29
C ARG A 271 -6.74 23.31 -29.55
N SER A 272 -7.22 22.18 -30.04
CA SER A 272 -8.13 22.10 -31.18
C SER A 272 -9.60 22.33 -30.84
N GLY A 273 -9.96 22.45 -29.55
CA GLY A 273 -11.35 22.56 -29.08
C GLY A 273 -12.14 21.26 -29.18
N ASP A 274 -11.49 20.12 -29.42
CA ASP A 274 -12.14 18.80 -29.48
C ASP A 274 -12.36 18.22 -28.07
N ARG A 275 -13.49 18.63 -27.45
CA ARG A 275 -13.84 18.30 -26.07
C ARG A 275 -13.91 16.79 -25.81
N PRO A 276 -14.58 15.97 -26.65
CA PRO A 276 -14.64 14.53 -26.40
C PRO A 276 -13.27 13.86 -26.46
N SER A 277 -12.42 14.21 -27.41
CA SER A 277 -11.06 13.70 -27.53
C SER A 277 -10.19 14.14 -26.36
N THR A 278 -10.33 15.40 -25.92
CA THR A 278 -9.63 15.93 -24.74
C THR A 278 -9.99 15.15 -23.48
N ALA A 279 -11.29 15.01 -23.19
CA ALA A 279 -11.74 14.27 -22.02
C ALA A 279 -11.26 12.82 -22.05
N ASN A 280 -11.36 12.16 -23.20
CA ASN A 280 -10.90 10.77 -23.35
C ASN A 280 -9.39 10.64 -23.12
N ALA A 281 -8.58 11.53 -23.68
CA ALA A 281 -7.13 11.49 -23.51
C ALA A 281 -6.71 11.82 -22.07
N LEU A 282 -7.33 12.82 -21.42
CA LEU A 282 -7.12 13.14 -20.01
C LEU A 282 -7.47 11.96 -19.08
N GLU A 283 -8.55 11.22 -19.38
CA GLU A 283 -8.91 10.02 -18.62
C GLU A 283 -7.80 8.95 -18.68
N PHE A 284 -7.14 8.76 -19.83
CA PHE A 284 -6.00 7.85 -19.96
C PHE A 284 -4.79 8.34 -19.17
N VAL A 285 -4.47 9.61 -19.29
CA VAL A 285 -3.34 10.22 -18.57
C VAL A 285 -3.53 10.19 -17.08
N LEU A 286 -4.72 10.57 -16.59
CA LEU A 286 -5.00 10.61 -15.15
C LEU A 286 -5.20 9.22 -14.54
N ALA A 287 -5.68 8.23 -15.29
CA ALA A 287 -5.69 6.84 -14.83
C ALA A 287 -4.27 6.33 -14.50
N GLY A 288 -3.25 6.97 -15.03
CA GLY A 288 -1.85 6.65 -14.78
C GLY A 288 -1.42 5.33 -15.42
N HIS A 289 -0.15 5.03 -15.30
CA HIS A 289 0.40 3.71 -15.61
C HIS A 289 1.16 3.19 -14.39
N LYS A 290 1.18 1.86 -14.18
CA LYS A 290 1.92 1.26 -13.07
C LYS A 290 3.41 1.57 -13.26
N ASN A 291 4.02 2.24 -12.29
CA ASN A 291 5.45 2.60 -12.29
C ASN A 291 5.92 3.52 -13.45
N ILE A 292 5.00 4.24 -14.10
CA ILE A 292 5.36 5.22 -15.14
C ILE A 292 4.75 6.57 -14.75
N GLU A 293 5.60 7.58 -14.61
CA GLU A 293 5.21 8.97 -14.38
C GLU A 293 5.50 9.80 -15.63
N LEU A 294 4.73 10.86 -15.83
CA LEU A 294 5.04 11.86 -16.85
C LEU A 294 6.27 12.65 -16.40
N PRO A 295 7.13 13.08 -17.33
CA PRO A 295 8.26 13.95 -17.02
C PRO A 295 7.79 15.21 -16.30
N GLU A 296 8.42 15.54 -15.17
CA GLU A 296 8.07 16.71 -14.36
C GLU A 296 8.19 17.99 -15.17
N GLY A 297 7.25 18.90 -14.95
CA GLY A 297 7.19 20.18 -15.64
C GLY A 297 6.79 20.13 -17.12
N LEU A 298 6.83 18.97 -17.78
CA LEU A 298 6.53 18.88 -19.22
C LEU A 298 5.03 18.99 -19.52
N PHE A 299 4.18 18.44 -18.63
CA PHE A 299 2.71 18.48 -18.75
C PHE A 299 2.08 18.84 -17.42
N SER A 300 1.02 19.66 -17.44
CA SER A 300 0.26 20.09 -16.27
C SER A 300 -1.18 19.60 -16.34
N PHE A 301 -1.42 18.31 -16.07
CA PHE A 301 -2.77 17.74 -15.99
C PHE A 301 -3.13 17.38 -14.55
N SER A 302 -4.23 17.91 -14.07
CA SER A 302 -4.80 17.63 -12.75
C SER A 302 -6.17 16.95 -12.85
N SER A 303 -6.65 16.43 -11.73
CA SER A 303 -8.03 15.95 -11.63
C SER A 303 -9.03 17.04 -11.96
N ASP A 304 -8.73 18.29 -11.56
CA ASP A 304 -9.59 19.44 -11.81
C ASP A 304 -9.65 19.78 -13.30
N THR A 305 -8.54 19.67 -14.04
CA THR A 305 -8.54 19.81 -15.50
C THR A 305 -9.55 18.88 -16.17
N LEU A 306 -9.70 17.63 -15.68
CA LEU A 306 -10.68 16.71 -16.24
C LEU A 306 -12.11 17.04 -15.79
N TRP A 307 -12.31 17.48 -14.55
CA TRP A 307 -13.62 17.94 -14.09
C TRP A 307 -14.09 19.16 -14.89
N ASP A 308 -13.22 20.14 -15.11
CA ASP A 308 -13.53 21.32 -15.95
C ASP A 308 -13.90 20.90 -17.38
N MET A 309 -13.15 19.96 -17.95
CA MET A 309 -13.44 19.44 -19.29
C MET A 309 -14.78 18.69 -19.35
N TYR A 310 -15.15 17.93 -18.32
CA TYR A 310 -16.46 17.28 -18.27
C TYR A 310 -17.59 18.31 -18.19
N ILE A 311 -17.44 19.34 -17.36
CA ILE A 311 -18.42 20.42 -17.22
C ILE A 311 -18.55 21.19 -18.54
N GLU A 312 -17.41 21.60 -19.14
CA GLU A 312 -17.39 22.31 -20.41
C GLU A 312 -18.06 21.51 -21.53
N TYR A 313 -17.73 20.21 -21.61
CA TYR A 313 -18.34 19.35 -22.63
C TYR A 313 -19.82 19.13 -22.37
N ALA A 314 -20.24 18.92 -21.13
CA ALA A 314 -21.64 18.79 -20.77
C ALA A 314 -22.44 20.06 -21.14
N LEU A 315 -21.92 21.25 -20.83
CA LEU A 315 -22.53 22.53 -21.17
C LEU A 315 -22.60 22.78 -22.68
N TYR A 316 -21.69 22.22 -23.45
CA TYR A 316 -21.69 22.30 -24.91
C TYR A 316 -22.78 21.45 -25.56
N ILE A 317 -23.08 20.26 -24.98
CA ILE A 317 -24.01 19.29 -25.55
C ILE A 317 -25.38 19.26 -24.91
N GLY A 318 -25.53 19.82 -23.71
CA GLY A 318 -26.76 19.79 -22.92
C GLY A 318 -27.62 21.03 -23.12
N ASN A 319 -28.88 20.95 -22.68
CA ASN A 319 -29.79 22.07 -22.68
C ASN A 319 -29.58 22.90 -21.41
N LYS A 320 -28.81 24.01 -21.52
CA LYS A 320 -28.48 24.89 -20.40
C LYS A 320 -29.71 25.51 -19.73
N ALA A 321 -30.72 25.89 -20.52
CA ALA A 321 -31.95 26.51 -19.98
C ALA A 321 -32.68 25.53 -19.06
N GLN A 322 -32.80 24.28 -19.46
CA GLN A 322 -33.41 23.23 -18.63
C GLN A 322 -32.62 22.94 -17.34
N PHE A 323 -31.31 23.02 -17.40
CA PHE A 323 -30.47 22.84 -16.21
C PHE A 323 -30.64 23.99 -15.22
N LEU A 324 -30.69 25.23 -15.70
CA LEU A 324 -30.86 26.42 -14.87
C LEU A 324 -32.19 26.46 -14.12
N ILE A 325 -33.26 25.90 -14.70
CA ILE A 325 -34.56 25.77 -14.02
C ILE A 325 -34.69 24.53 -13.14
N GLY A 326 -33.58 23.81 -12.89
CA GLY A 326 -33.55 22.67 -11.99
C GLY A 326 -34.04 21.36 -12.60
N ASN A 327 -34.18 21.26 -13.94
CA ASN A 327 -34.58 20.00 -14.60
C ASN A 327 -33.40 19.03 -14.79
N ASP A 328 -32.81 18.62 -13.68
CA ASP A 328 -31.70 17.68 -13.65
C ASP A 328 -32.04 16.32 -14.30
N GLN A 329 -33.32 15.92 -14.21
CA GLN A 329 -33.81 14.65 -14.74
C GLN A 329 -33.65 14.57 -16.27
N GLN A 330 -33.81 15.66 -16.99
CA GLN A 330 -33.62 15.67 -18.43
C GLN A 330 -32.17 15.35 -18.81
N TRP A 331 -31.21 15.92 -18.06
CA TRP A 331 -29.79 15.66 -18.28
C TRP A 331 -29.41 14.22 -17.93
N LEU A 332 -29.98 13.68 -16.85
CA LEU A 332 -29.81 12.29 -16.47
C LEU A 332 -30.33 11.35 -17.55
N ASN A 333 -31.52 11.61 -18.09
CA ASN A 333 -32.10 10.81 -19.19
C ASN A 333 -31.25 10.90 -20.47
N ALA A 334 -30.74 12.08 -20.79
CA ALA A 334 -29.82 12.27 -21.92
C ALA A 334 -28.52 11.45 -21.74
N ALA A 335 -27.96 11.40 -20.53
CA ALA A 335 -26.79 10.59 -20.23
C ALA A 335 -27.08 9.08 -20.42
N VAL A 336 -28.20 8.59 -19.88
CA VAL A 336 -28.63 7.19 -20.05
C VAL A 336 -28.79 6.81 -21.53
N LYS A 337 -29.43 7.69 -22.33
CA LYS A 337 -29.65 7.45 -23.76
C LYS A 337 -28.35 7.27 -24.54
N VAL A 338 -27.31 8.02 -24.20
CA VAL A 338 -26.05 8.03 -24.98
C VAL A 338 -24.95 7.13 -24.42
N GLN A 339 -25.09 6.57 -23.20
CA GLN A 339 -24.03 5.89 -22.47
C GLN A 339 -23.40 4.69 -23.20
N LYS A 340 -24.15 3.98 -24.04
CA LYS A 340 -23.65 2.83 -24.82
C LYS A 340 -22.86 3.28 -26.06
N LYS A 341 -23.32 4.33 -26.76
CA LYS A 341 -22.74 4.79 -28.04
C LYS A 341 -21.62 5.83 -27.84
N ALA A 342 -21.75 6.70 -26.85
CA ALA A 342 -20.82 7.79 -26.59
C ALA A 342 -20.53 7.90 -25.07
N PRO A 343 -19.72 6.97 -24.51
CA PRO A 343 -19.53 6.90 -23.06
C PRO A 343 -18.87 8.17 -22.47
N VAL A 344 -17.98 8.85 -23.18
CA VAL A 344 -17.39 10.12 -22.74
C VAL A 344 -18.47 11.19 -22.59
N LYS A 345 -19.36 11.31 -23.58
CA LYS A 345 -20.51 12.23 -23.54
C LYS A 345 -21.39 11.94 -22.33
N ALA A 346 -21.68 10.68 -22.06
CA ALA A 346 -22.49 10.27 -20.92
C ALA A 346 -21.80 10.60 -19.58
N ARG A 347 -20.49 10.35 -19.45
CA ARG A 347 -19.73 10.71 -18.23
C ARG A 347 -19.75 12.21 -17.98
N SER A 348 -19.61 13.02 -19.02
CA SER A 348 -19.68 14.48 -18.87
C SER A 348 -21.05 14.95 -18.37
N LEU A 349 -22.14 14.38 -18.93
CA LEU A 349 -23.50 14.71 -18.47
C LEU A 349 -23.73 14.24 -17.02
N TYR A 350 -23.31 13.03 -16.66
CA TYR A 350 -23.38 12.54 -15.28
C TYR A 350 -22.54 13.41 -14.32
N ALA A 351 -21.33 13.79 -14.72
CA ALA A 351 -20.47 14.67 -13.93
C ALA A 351 -21.13 16.02 -13.64
N MET A 352 -21.75 16.64 -14.65
CA MET A 352 -22.47 17.89 -14.50
C MET A 352 -23.63 17.77 -13.51
N VAL A 353 -24.49 16.77 -13.65
CA VAL A 353 -25.62 16.55 -12.72
C VAL A 353 -25.11 16.23 -11.31
N MET A 354 -24.09 15.41 -11.18
CA MET A 354 -23.51 15.04 -9.89
C MET A 354 -22.92 16.24 -9.14
N LEU A 355 -22.21 17.14 -9.86
CA LEU A 355 -21.51 18.29 -9.25
C LEU A 355 -22.40 19.51 -9.04
N LYS A 356 -23.34 19.77 -9.94
CA LYS A 356 -24.10 21.01 -10.03
C LYS A 356 -25.62 20.83 -10.00
N GLY A 357 -26.13 19.61 -9.98
CA GLY A 357 -27.58 19.34 -9.93
C GLY A 357 -28.18 19.84 -8.63
N GLN A 358 -29.45 20.25 -8.69
CA GLN A 358 -30.19 20.82 -7.55
C GLN A 358 -30.83 19.71 -6.70
N ASN A 359 -31.31 18.63 -7.32
CA ASN A 359 -31.99 17.54 -6.64
C ASN A 359 -30.97 16.44 -6.19
N GLU A 360 -31.00 16.12 -4.90
CA GLU A 360 -30.08 15.15 -4.31
C GLU A 360 -30.23 13.73 -4.89
N ASP A 361 -31.47 13.26 -5.11
CA ASP A 361 -31.70 11.93 -5.69
C ASP A 361 -31.12 11.82 -7.11
N THR A 362 -31.32 12.84 -7.95
CA THR A 362 -30.74 12.86 -9.30
C THR A 362 -29.21 12.93 -9.25
N ARG A 363 -28.62 13.66 -8.30
CA ARG A 363 -27.18 13.70 -8.09
C ARG A 363 -26.62 12.32 -7.70
N LEU A 364 -27.28 11.60 -6.80
CA LEU A 364 -26.89 10.24 -6.39
C LEU A 364 -27.02 9.23 -7.53
N ARG A 365 -28.09 9.33 -8.32
CA ARG A 365 -28.26 8.50 -9.53
C ARG A 365 -27.21 8.80 -10.60
N ALA A 366 -26.87 10.06 -10.79
CA ALA A 366 -25.78 10.47 -11.68
C ALA A 366 -24.43 9.91 -11.22
N ALA A 367 -24.15 9.96 -9.91
CA ALA A 367 -22.94 9.36 -9.33
C ALA A 367 -22.85 7.85 -9.59
N LYS A 368 -23.95 7.11 -9.40
CA LYS A 368 -24.04 5.67 -9.74
C LYS A 368 -23.79 5.41 -11.24
N GLY A 369 -24.41 6.23 -12.12
CA GLY A 369 -24.22 6.15 -13.57
C GLY A 369 -22.79 6.42 -14.01
N PHE A 370 -22.16 7.43 -13.42
CA PHE A 370 -20.76 7.78 -13.65
C PHE A 370 -19.82 6.63 -13.25
N LEU A 371 -19.98 6.08 -12.04
CA LEU A 371 -19.21 4.93 -11.57
C LEU A 371 -19.31 3.71 -12.50
N ASN A 372 -20.55 3.37 -12.93
CA ASN A 372 -20.78 2.25 -13.81
C ASN A 372 -20.01 2.37 -15.14
N LEU A 373 -19.89 3.59 -15.65
CA LEU A 373 -19.09 3.85 -16.86
C LEU A 373 -17.59 3.85 -16.57
N MET A 374 -17.16 4.31 -15.40
CA MET A 374 -15.76 4.28 -15.00
C MET A 374 -15.25 2.86 -14.82
N HIS A 375 -16.03 1.96 -14.19
CA HIS A 375 -15.63 0.56 -14.00
C HIS A 375 -15.48 -0.22 -15.31
N LYS A 376 -16.14 0.21 -16.39
CA LYS A 376 -15.95 -0.40 -17.72
C LYS A 376 -14.62 -0.02 -18.38
N ARG A 377 -13.89 0.94 -17.83
CA ARG A 377 -12.60 1.37 -18.38
C ARG A 377 -11.45 0.55 -17.79
N LYS A 378 -10.43 0.31 -18.61
CA LYS A 378 -9.13 -0.14 -18.10
C LYS A 378 -8.63 0.88 -17.08
N ARG A 379 -8.30 0.45 -15.86
CA ARG A 379 -7.88 1.31 -14.74
C ARG A 379 -8.90 2.34 -14.27
N GLY A 380 -10.17 2.13 -14.50
CA GLY A 380 -11.24 3.03 -14.04
C GLY A 380 -11.24 3.25 -12.53
N ALA A 381 -10.95 2.21 -11.74
CA ALA A 381 -10.82 2.32 -10.29
C ALA A 381 -9.71 3.28 -9.84
N GLN A 382 -8.56 3.30 -10.55
CA GLN A 382 -7.48 4.26 -10.26
C GLN A 382 -7.91 5.69 -10.57
N LEU A 383 -8.59 5.86 -11.71
CA LEU A 383 -9.10 7.16 -12.12
C LEU A 383 -10.14 7.69 -11.12
N VAL A 384 -11.06 6.84 -10.64
CA VAL A 384 -12.04 7.21 -9.60
C VAL A 384 -11.33 7.68 -8.34
N MET A 385 -10.35 6.92 -7.83
CA MET A 385 -9.60 7.36 -6.65
C MET A 385 -8.92 8.71 -6.85
N LYS A 386 -8.29 8.92 -8.02
CA LYS A 386 -7.57 10.17 -8.31
C LYS A 386 -8.53 11.36 -8.43
N LEU A 387 -9.64 11.18 -9.15
CA LEU A 387 -10.64 12.22 -9.37
C LEU A 387 -11.30 12.71 -8.08
N PHE A 388 -11.59 11.81 -7.14
CA PHE A 388 -12.33 12.15 -5.94
C PHE A 388 -11.45 12.43 -4.71
N LEU A 389 -10.22 11.89 -4.65
CA LEU A 389 -9.33 12.08 -3.51
C LEU A 389 -8.23 13.12 -3.76
N LYS A 390 -8.01 13.55 -5.02
CA LYS A 390 -6.96 14.49 -5.41
C LYS A 390 -7.51 15.63 -6.27
N SER A 391 -8.65 16.18 -5.90
CA SER A 391 -9.32 17.26 -6.63
C SER A 391 -9.83 18.30 -5.66
N ASP A 392 -9.69 19.58 -6.01
CA ASP A 392 -10.22 20.71 -5.26
C ASP A 392 -11.76 20.80 -5.33
N TYR A 393 -12.39 20.09 -6.26
CA TYR A 393 -13.85 19.92 -6.29
C TYR A 393 -14.37 19.17 -5.05
N PHE A 394 -13.53 18.35 -4.41
CA PHE A 394 -13.87 17.57 -3.23
C PHE A 394 -12.84 17.79 -2.12
N LYS A 395 -12.81 19.01 -1.57
CA LYS A 395 -11.84 19.41 -0.52
C LYS A 395 -11.94 18.55 0.74
N THR A 396 -13.12 18.02 1.03
CA THR A 396 -13.34 17.10 2.17
C THR A 396 -14.06 15.84 1.69
N ILE A 397 -13.84 14.75 2.41
CA ILE A 397 -14.44 13.44 2.10
C ILE A 397 -15.98 13.51 2.08
N ASP A 398 -16.57 14.37 2.90
CA ASP A 398 -18.03 14.52 3.01
C ASP A 398 -18.68 15.11 1.75
N LEU A 399 -17.94 15.88 0.97
CA LEU A 399 -18.41 16.43 -0.31
C LEU A 399 -18.49 15.35 -1.41
N ILE A 400 -17.81 14.23 -1.24
CA ILE A 400 -17.86 13.11 -2.19
C ILE A 400 -19.23 12.42 -2.05
N PRO A 401 -19.99 12.20 -3.13
CA PRO A 401 -21.28 11.51 -3.05
C PRO A 401 -21.17 10.12 -2.41
N THR A 402 -22.13 9.74 -1.57
CA THR A 402 -22.11 8.49 -0.81
C THR A 402 -21.86 7.23 -1.67
N PRO A 403 -22.46 7.06 -2.86
CA PRO A 403 -22.15 5.92 -3.73
C PRO A 403 -20.67 5.84 -4.13
N ILE A 404 -20.05 6.99 -4.37
CA ILE A 404 -18.62 7.10 -4.72
C ILE A 404 -17.76 6.73 -3.51
N ARG A 405 -18.05 7.28 -2.32
CA ARG A 405 -17.33 6.93 -1.08
C ARG A 405 -17.34 5.43 -0.82
N TYR A 406 -18.51 4.81 -0.95
CA TYR A 406 -18.65 3.37 -0.76
C TYR A 406 -17.88 2.56 -1.80
N ASP A 407 -17.81 3.03 -3.03
CA ASP A 407 -17.02 2.39 -4.09
C ASP A 407 -15.51 2.53 -3.82
N ILE A 408 -15.05 3.71 -3.39
CA ILE A 408 -13.65 3.92 -3.00
C ILE A 408 -13.27 3.04 -1.80
N VAL A 409 -14.17 2.81 -0.83
CA VAL A 409 -13.95 1.83 0.25
C VAL A 409 -13.68 0.44 -0.31
N LYS A 410 -14.46 -0.03 -1.29
CA LYS A 410 -14.23 -1.34 -1.93
C LYS A 410 -12.87 -1.38 -2.64
N ILE A 411 -12.53 -0.32 -3.37
CA ILE A 411 -11.24 -0.22 -4.07
C ILE A 411 -10.08 -0.20 -3.07
N ALA A 412 -10.19 0.55 -1.97
CA ALA A 412 -9.18 0.63 -0.93
C ALA A 412 -8.94 -0.74 -0.27
N LEU A 413 -10.01 -1.46 0.07
CA LEU A 413 -9.93 -2.82 0.63
C LEU A 413 -9.29 -3.81 -0.34
N SER A 414 -9.62 -3.74 -1.64
CA SER A 414 -9.00 -4.61 -2.66
C SER A 414 -7.49 -4.37 -2.82
N ARG A 415 -7.00 -3.23 -2.36
CA ARG A 415 -5.58 -2.83 -2.35
C ARG A 415 -4.95 -2.94 -0.97
N SER A 416 -5.62 -3.57 -0.01
CA SER A 416 -5.17 -3.69 1.38
C SER A 416 -4.94 -2.35 2.10
N ASN A 417 -5.49 -1.24 1.57
CA ASN A 417 -5.44 0.07 2.23
C ASN A 417 -6.64 0.22 3.18
N VAL A 418 -6.55 -0.46 4.32
CA VAL A 418 -7.64 -0.53 5.31
C VAL A 418 -7.80 0.80 6.04
N GLU A 419 -6.73 1.56 6.21
CA GLU A 419 -6.77 2.88 6.84
C GLU A 419 -7.64 3.86 6.04
N LEU A 420 -7.42 3.98 4.72
CA LEU A 420 -8.25 4.80 3.85
C LEU A 420 -9.72 4.34 3.87
N ALA A 421 -9.94 3.02 3.81
CA ALA A 421 -11.28 2.44 3.90
C ALA A 421 -11.98 2.82 5.21
N SER A 422 -11.27 2.77 6.34
CA SER A 422 -11.74 3.15 7.67
C SER A 422 -12.06 4.65 7.75
N ASN A 423 -11.20 5.50 7.18
CA ASN A 423 -11.42 6.94 7.14
C ASN A 423 -12.71 7.29 6.37
N LEU A 424 -12.89 6.73 5.18
CA LEU A 424 -14.10 6.91 4.37
C LEU A 424 -15.35 6.36 5.06
N MET A 425 -15.24 5.18 5.70
CA MET A 425 -16.37 4.53 6.35
C MET A 425 -16.93 5.34 7.52
N THR A 426 -16.13 6.23 8.14
CA THR A 426 -16.64 7.12 9.20
C THR A 426 -17.75 8.05 8.70
N THR A 427 -17.72 8.41 7.42
CA THR A 427 -18.65 9.36 6.81
C THR A 427 -19.88 8.69 6.18
N ILE A 428 -19.92 7.35 6.12
CA ILE A 428 -21.05 6.59 5.57
C ILE A 428 -21.93 6.09 6.73
N LYS A 429 -23.10 6.70 6.91
CA LYS A 429 -23.97 6.43 8.07
C LYS A 429 -24.96 5.28 7.87
N SER A 430 -25.42 5.05 6.63
CA SER A 430 -26.43 4.06 6.29
C SER A 430 -25.92 3.03 5.29
N ALA A 431 -26.55 1.85 5.28
CA ALA A 431 -26.28 0.82 4.29
C ALA A 431 -26.66 1.32 2.88
N PRO A 432 -25.91 0.96 1.83
CA PRO A 432 -26.33 1.17 0.45
C PRO A 432 -27.60 0.38 0.13
N ASP A 433 -28.37 0.86 -0.86
CA ASP A 433 -29.59 0.18 -1.30
C ASP A 433 -29.33 -1.29 -1.66
N GLY A 434 -30.19 -2.16 -1.17
CA GLY A 434 -30.13 -3.61 -1.44
C GLY A 434 -29.07 -4.38 -0.64
N VAL A 435 -28.37 -3.74 0.30
CA VAL A 435 -27.43 -4.39 1.20
C VAL A 435 -28.10 -4.65 2.56
N ASP A 436 -28.01 -5.89 3.05
CA ASP A 436 -28.50 -6.25 4.37
C ASP A 436 -27.86 -5.38 5.46
N SER A 437 -28.69 -4.76 6.31
CA SER A 437 -28.25 -3.80 7.34
C SER A 437 -27.29 -4.43 8.35
N TYR A 438 -27.57 -5.67 8.78
CA TYR A 438 -26.73 -6.38 9.72
C TYR A 438 -25.33 -6.65 9.14
N GLN A 439 -25.28 -7.20 7.93
CA GLN A 439 -24.03 -7.51 7.24
C GLN A 439 -23.21 -6.24 6.93
N TRP A 440 -23.91 -5.15 6.59
CA TRP A 440 -23.23 -3.87 6.37
C TRP A 440 -22.63 -3.29 7.64
N GLN A 441 -23.38 -3.29 8.75
CA GLN A 441 -22.89 -2.79 10.05
C GLN A 441 -21.72 -3.65 10.56
N LEU A 442 -21.80 -4.95 10.42
CA LEU A 442 -20.75 -5.89 10.80
C LEU A 442 -19.47 -5.63 9.97
N ARG A 443 -19.63 -5.46 8.66
CA ARG A 443 -18.51 -5.10 7.77
C ARG A 443 -17.91 -3.74 8.13
N ARG A 444 -18.74 -2.78 8.48
CA ARG A 444 -18.32 -1.45 8.94
C ARG A 444 -17.50 -1.55 10.22
N ALA A 445 -17.98 -2.29 11.20
CA ALA A 445 -17.26 -2.55 12.46
C ALA A 445 -15.89 -3.19 12.19
N ARG A 446 -15.84 -4.21 11.34
CA ARG A 446 -14.59 -4.88 10.96
C ARG A 446 -13.59 -3.96 10.29
N ILE A 447 -14.06 -3.09 9.38
CA ILE A 447 -13.20 -2.08 8.72
C ILE A 447 -12.63 -1.11 9.75
N PHE A 448 -13.38 -0.71 10.77
CA PHE A 448 -12.89 0.15 11.83
C PHE A 448 -11.83 -0.55 12.68
N VAL A 449 -12.07 -1.80 13.08
CA VAL A 449 -11.12 -2.59 13.86
C VAL A 449 -9.78 -2.72 13.12
N LEU A 450 -9.82 -3.22 11.90
CA LEU A 450 -8.62 -3.47 11.10
C LEU A 450 -7.95 -2.19 10.58
N GLY A 451 -8.67 -1.08 10.53
CA GLY A 451 -8.20 0.24 10.07
C GLY A 451 -7.75 1.17 11.18
N GLY A 452 -7.39 0.64 12.36
CA GLY A 452 -6.81 1.41 13.47
C GLY A 452 -7.82 2.27 14.26
N LYS A 453 -9.13 1.95 14.21
CA LYS A 453 -10.19 2.61 14.97
C LYS A 453 -10.99 1.64 15.83
N PRO A 454 -10.34 0.87 16.73
CA PRO A 454 -10.96 -0.21 17.46
C PRO A 454 -12.14 0.24 18.34
N LYS A 455 -12.06 1.42 18.95
CA LYS A 455 -13.17 1.98 19.74
C LYS A 455 -14.45 2.17 18.91
N LYS A 456 -14.33 2.74 17.68
CA LYS A 456 -15.48 2.87 16.77
C LYS A 456 -15.99 1.52 16.29
N GLY A 457 -15.11 0.55 16.12
CA GLY A 457 -15.47 -0.83 15.79
C GLY A 457 -16.28 -1.48 16.91
N SER A 458 -15.81 -1.36 18.15
CA SER A 458 -16.50 -1.87 19.35
C SER A 458 -17.87 -1.21 19.55
N GLU A 459 -17.96 0.12 19.44
CA GLU A 459 -19.23 0.84 19.51
C GLU A 459 -20.25 0.36 18.45
N ALA A 460 -19.78 0.12 17.22
CA ALA A 460 -20.63 -0.39 16.14
C ALA A 460 -21.12 -1.82 16.45
N LEU A 461 -20.28 -2.68 17.03
CA LEU A 461 -20.65 -4.04 17.46
C LEU A 461 -21.63 -4.01 18.63
N THR A 462 -21.43 -3.13 19.61
CA THR A 462 -22.35 -2.96 20.75
C THR A 462 -23.74 -2.57 20.26
N ARG A 463 -23.85 -1.56 19.40
CA ARG A 463 -25.14 -1.18 18.80
C ARG A 463 -25.79 -2.32 18.03
N LEU A 464 -24.98 -3.10 17.30
CA LEU A 464 -25.49 -4.26 16.56
C LEU A 464 -26.10 -5.31 17.48
N LEU A 465 -25.55 -5.53 18.68
CA LEU A 465 -26.12 -6.41 19.70
C LEU A 465 -27.38 -5.84 20.35
N GLU A 466 -27.46 -4.54 20.55
CA GLU A 466 -28.63 -3.85 21.11
C GLU A 466 -29.82 -3.90 20.13
N GLU A 467 -29.57 -3.64 18.84
CA GLU A 467 -30.58 -3.67 17.78
C GLU A 467 -31.10 -5.10 17.48
N ASN A 468 -30.29 -6.13 17.76
CA ASN A 468 -30.64 -7.52 17.49
C ASN A 468 -30.77 -8.33 18.81
N LYS A 469 -31.99 -8.41 19.34
CA LYS A 469 -32.27 -9.16 20.58
C LYS A 469 -31.94 -10.65 20.45
N THR A 470 -32.21 -11.25 19.28
CA THR A 470 -31.90 -12.64 18.95
C THR A 470 -30.97 -12.69 17.74
N LEU A 471 -29.97 -13.53 17.80
CA LEU A 471 -29.00 -13.75 16.73
C LEU A 471 -29.13 -15.18 16.20
N THR A 472 -29.28 -15.34 14.91
CA THR A 472 -29.16 -16.67 14.29
C THR A 472 -27.70 -17.15 14.42
N GLN A 473 -27.48 -18.45 14.43
CA GLN A 473 -26.13 -19.06 14.52
C GLN A 473 -25.12 -18.41 13.52
N LYS A 474 -25.53 -18.20 12.28
CA LYS A 474 -24.69 -17.58 11.25
C LYS A 474 -24.32 -16.10 11.57
N LYS A 475 -25.27 -15.34 12.10
CA LYS A 475 -25.03 -13.96 12.52
C LYS A 475 -24.08 -13.91 13.72
N LEU A 476 -24.28 -14.80 14.68
CA LEU A 476 -23.43 -14.94 15.85
C LEU A 476 -21.99 -15.28 15.48
N GLU A 477 -21.76 -16.28 14.64
CA GLU A 477 -20.43 -16.67 14.17
C GLU A 477 -19.73 -15.50 13.47
N SER A 478 -20.44 -14.78 12.59
CA SER A 478 -19.90 -13.61 11.91
C SER A 478 -19.55 -12.47 12.85
N PHE A 479 -20.36 -12.26 13.92
CA PHE A 479 -20.10 -11.28 14.97
C PHE A 479 -18.84 -11.63 15.75
N LEU A 480 -18.76 -12.87 16.25
CA LEU A 480 -17.62 -13.36 17.00
C LEU A 480 -16.31 -13.25 16.21
N GLN A 481 -16.37 -13.46 14.89
CA GLN A 481 -15.19 -13.29 14.04
C GLN A 481 -14.61 -11.88 14.13
N VAL A 482 -15.44 -10.83 14.18
CA VAL A 482 -14.96 -9.44 14.30
C VAL A 482 -14.46 -9.14 15.72
N VAL A 483 -15.04 -9.78 16.76
CA VAL A 483 -14.53 -9.67 18.13
C VAL A 483 -13.16 -10.35 18.25
N PHE A 484 -12.93 -11.48 17.56
CA PHE A 484 -11.61 -12.09 17.47
C PHE A 484 -10.59 -11.22 16.71
N ASP A 485 -11.03 -10.48 15.67
CA ASP A 485 -10.15 -9.50 15.01
C ASP A 485 -9.69 -8.41 16.01
N LEU A 486 -10.57 -7.93 16.92
CA LEU A 486 -10.22 -7.02 18.02
C LEU A 486 -9.19 -7.63 18.97
N GLN A 487 -9.42 -8.86 19.41
CA GLN A 487 -8.51 -9.57 20.31
C GLN A 487 -7.12 -9.74 19.67
N THR A 488 -7.08 -10.10 18.39
CA THR A 488 -5.83 -10.24 17.61
C THR A 488 -5.11 -8.90 17.43
N SER A 489 -5.86 -7.81 17.39
CA SER A 489 -5.31 -6.44 17.33
C SER A 489 -4.87 -5.92 18.72
N LYS A 490 -4.80 -6.80 19.74
CA LYS A 490 -4.41 -6.52 21.13
C LYS A 490 -5.40 -5.63 21.90
N GLU A 491 -6.61 -5.46 21.42
CA GLU A 491 -7.69 -4.69 22.05
C GLU A 491 -8.48 -5.60 23.02
N HIS A 492 -7.76 -6.13 24.03
CA HIS A 492 -8.24 -7.19 24.91
C HIS A 492 -9.42 -6.76 25.79
N GLU A 493 -9.43 -5.51 26.27
CA GLU A 493 -10.53 -5.01 27.10
C GLU A 493 -11.82 -4.87 26.30
N LEU A 494 -11.74 -4.28 25.08
CA LEU A 494 -12.90 -4.15 24.20
C LEU A 494 -13.44 -5.52 23.78
N SER A 495 -12.55 -6.47 23.50
CA SER A 495 -12.93 -7.85 23.14
C SER A 495 -13.64 -8.54 24.32
N PHE A 496 -13.10 -8.41 25.54
CA PHE A 496 -13.68 -8.96 26.76
C PHE A 496 -15.10 -8.43 27.01
N GLN A 497 -15.30 -7.11 26.87
CA GLN A 497 -16.61 -6.48 27.03
C GLN A 497 -17.63 -7.03 26.01
N LEU A 498 -17.23 -7.17 24.74
CA LEU A 498 -18.12 -7.69 23.70
C LEU A 498 -18.41 -9.19 23.86
N PHE A 499 -17.42 -10.00 24.26
CA PHE A 499 -17.65 -11.40 24.60
C PHE A 499 -18.64 -11.54 25.78
N SER A 500 -18.48 -10.70 26.80
CA SER A 500 -19.38 -10.66 27.95
C SER A 500 -20.81 -10.26 27.57
N ALA A 501 -20.93 -9.28 26.65
CA ALA A 501 -22.23 -8.79 26.18
C ALA A 501 -22.98 -9.80 25.29
N VAL A 502 -22.26 -10.61 24.51
CA VAL A 502 -22.88 -11.61 23.63
C VAL A 502 -23.15 -12.95 24.33
N LEU A 503 -22.44 -13.27 25.41
CA LEU A 503 -22.54 -14.54 26.12
C LEU A 503 -23.98 -14.92 26.52
N PRO A 504 -24.83 -14.01 27.06
CA PRO A 504 -26.21 -14.33 27.40
C PRO A 504 -27.12 -14.66 26.21
N LYS A 505 -26.69 -14.32 24.98
CA LYS A 505 -27.44 -14.58 23.75
C LYS A 505 -27.08 -15.91 23.10
N ILE A 506 -26.19 -16.69 23.71
CA ILE A 506 -25.69 -17.96 23.19
C ILE A 506 -26.40 -19.09 23.92
N GLU A 507 -27.11 -19.92 23.20
CA GLU A 507 -27.81 -21.10 23.76
C GLU A 507 -26.92 -22.36 23.74
N GLU A 508 -25.97 -22.43 22.79
CA GLU A 508 -25.09 -23.59 22.66
C GLU A 508 -24.04 -23.64 23.77
N VAL A 509 -24.18 -24.60 24.68
CA VAL A 509 -23.30 -24.80 25.85
C VAL A 509 -21.83 -24.91 25.46
N LYS A 510 -21.55 -25.58 24.34
CA LYS A 510 -20.18 -25.72 23.85
C LYS A 510 -19.57 -24.36 23.47
N LEU A 511 -20.33 -23.51 22.77
CA LEU A 511 -19.86 -22.18 22.38
C LEU A 511 -19.70 -21.25 23.58
N GLN A 512 -20.61 -21.33 24.60
CA GLN A 512 -20.46 -20.61 25.87
C GLN A 512 -19.16 -21.00 26.57
N ARG A 513 -18.83 -22.29 26.56
CA ARG A 513 -17.60 -22.83 27.11
C ARG A 513 -16.35 -22.28 26.42
N GLU A 514 -16.37 -22.29 25.09
CA GLU A 514 -15.30 -21.70 24.27
C GLU A 514 -15.15 -20.20 24.52
N LEU A 515 -16.26 -19.48 24.69
CA LEU A 515 -16.27 -18.06 24.98
C LEU A 515 -15.61 -17.71 26.31
N TYR A 516 -15.89 -18.45 27.37
CA TYR A 516 -15.18 -18.28 28.65
C TYR A 516 -13.67 -18.43 28.49
N TYR A 517 -13.23 -19.35 27.63
CA TYR A 517 -11.80 -19.53 27.34
C TYR A 517 -11.20 -18.29 26.67
N TRP A 518 -11.85 -17.74 25.64
CA TRP A 518 -11.37 -16.55 24.94
C TRP A 518 -11.43 -15.27 25.79
N MET A 519 -12.41 -15.18 26.67
CA MET A 519 -12.46 -14.13 27.69
C MET A 519 -11.28 -14.24 28.66
N ALA A 520 -10.92 -15.45 29.06
CA ALA A 520 -9.76 -15.71 29.89
C ALA A 520 -8.45 -15.33 29.18
N ASP A 521 -8.30 -15.66 27.89
CA ASP A 521 -7.15 -15.23 27.07
C ASP A 521 -7.01 -13.70 27.03
N SER A 522 -8.14 -12.97 26.97
CA SER A 522 -8.14 -11.49 27.04
C SER A 522 -7.64 -10.98 28.39
N LYS A 523 -8.09 -11.57 29.49
CA LYS A 523 -7.64 -11.21 30.85
C LYS A 523 -6.18 -11.61 31.11
N LYS A 524 -5.75 -12.76 30.61
CA LYS A 524 -4.34 -13.19 30.62
C LYS A 524 -3.44 -12.16 29.92
N ALA A 525 -3.83 -11.66 28.75
CA ALA A 525 -3.08 -10.65 28.01
C ALA A 525 -3.02 -9.30 28.72
N GLN A 526 -4.00 -8.99 29.58
CA GLN A 526 -4.02 -7.81 30.44
C GLN A 526 -3.24 -8.01 31.76
N GLN A 527 -2.63 -9.19 31.95
CA GLN A 527 -1.96 -9.60 33.18
C GLN A 527 -2.89 -9.73 34.41
N ASP A 528 -4.22 -9.73 34.19
CA ASP A 528 -5.20 -10.02 35.23
C ASP A 528 -5.32 -11.56 35.40
N TYR A 529 -4.29 -12.15 36.00
CA TYR A 529 -4.14 -13.60 36.09
C TYR A 529 -5.21 -14.26 36.97
N VAL A 530 -5.68 -13.57 38.00
CA VAL A 530 -6.73 -14.10 38.89
C VAL A 530 -8.05 -14.22 38.12
N SER A 531 -8.45 -13.17 37.41
CA SER A 531 -9.69 -13.23 36.60
C SER A 531 -9.56 -14.23 35.45
N ALA A 532 -8.38 -14.31 34.83
CA ALA A 532 -8.10 -15.31 33.80
C ALA A 532 -8.25 -16.75 34.34
N ALA A 533 -7.68 -17.05 35.50
CA ALA A 533 -7.80 -18.36 36.14
C ALA A 533 -9.28 -18.73 36.41
N ARG A 534 -10.06 -17.78 36.93
CA ARG A 534 -11.52 -18.01 37.19
C ARG A 534 -12.28 -18.31 35.90
N LEU A 535 -11.98 -17.60 34.79
CA LEU A 535 -12.65 -17.79 33.53
C LEU A 535 -12.24 -19.09 32.83
N TYR A 536 -10.96 -19.47 32.87
CA TYR A 536 -10.50 -20.77 32.39
C TYR A 536 -11.15 -21.91 33.20
N LEU A 537 -11.29 -21.74 34.53
CA LEU A 537 -11.96 -22.74 35.37
C LEU A 537 -13.45 -22.86 35.00
N ARG A 538 -14.14 -21.74 34.77
CA ARG A 538 -15.51 -21.76 34.25
C ARG A 538 -15.58 -22.48 32.91
N SER A 539 -14.67 -22.20 31.97
CA SER A 539 -14.59 -22.94 30.71
C SER A 539 -14.39 -24.44 30.93
N ALA A 540 -13.53 -24.85 31.86
CA ALA A 540 -13.30 -26.26 32.16
C ALA A 540 -14.54 -26.98 32.68
N LEU A 541 -15.32 -26.35 33.58
CA LEU A 541 -16.42 -26.97 34.33
C LEU A 541 -17.80 -26.77 33.70
N HIS A 542 -17.95 -25.94 32.70
CA HIS A 542 -19.23 -25.46 32.16
C HIS A 542 -20.15 -26.58 31.63
N THR A 543 -19.61 -27.72 31.24
CA THR A 543 -20.35 -28.84 30.64
C THR A 543 -20.82 -29.89 31.66
N GLY A 544 -20.57 -29.70 32.95
CA GLY A 544 -20.92 -30.67 33.99
C GLY A 544 -20.08 -31.97 34.04
N ASN A 545 -19.17 -32.15 33.11
CA ASN A 545 -18.30 -33.34 32.99
C ASN A 545 -17.02 -33.25 33.87
N ASN A 546 -17.09 -32.57 35.00
CA ASN A 546 -15.96 -32.33 35.91
C ASN A 546 -14.66 -31.82 35.21
N GLY A 547 -14.74 -31.34 33.96
CA GLY A 547 -13.61 -30.83 33.20
C GLY A 547 -12.55 -31.88 32.88
N LEU A 548 -12.93 -33.14 32.70
CA LEU A 548 -12.01 -34.26 32.42
C LEU A 548 -11.84 -34.57 30.92
N ASP A 549 -12.65 -33.97 30.07
CA ASP A 549 -12.51 -34.04 28.62
C ASP A 549 -11.23 -33.32 28.12
N PRO A 550 -10.80 -33.53 26.89
CA PRO A 550 -9.55 -32.92 26.37
C PRO A 550 -9.54 -31.40 26.49
N TRP A 551 -10.67 -30.72 26.27
CA TRP A 551 -10.79 -29.29 26.42
C TRP A 551 -10.65 -28.85 27.88
N GLY A 552 -11.37 -29.51 28.79
CA GLY A 552 -11.31 -29.21 30.22
C GLY A 552 -9.93 -29.41 30.81
N LYS A 553 -9.20 -30.45 30.37
CA LYS A 553 -7.81 -30.64 30.78
C LYS A 553 -6.92 -29.50 30.32
N THR A 554 -7.09 -29.03 29.07
CA THR A 554 -6.34 -27.88 28.54
C THR A 554 -6.68 -26.59 29.30
N ALA A 555 -7.97 -26.34 29.55
CA ALA A 555 -8.41 -25.18 30.33
C ALA A 555 -7.87 -25.21 31.76
N ARG A 556 -7.90 -26.37 32.45
CA ARG A 556 -7.32 -26.53 33.79
C ARG A 556 -5.81 -26.33 33.82
N TYR A 557 -5.09 -26.72 32.75
CA TYR A 557 -3.67 -26.41 32.64
C TYR A 557 -3.46 -24.89 32.62
N GLN A 558 -4.27 -24.16 31.84
CA GLN A 558 -4.23 -22.70 31.84
C GLN A 558 -4.61 -22.11 33.22
N VAL A 559 -5.55 -22.71 33.96
CA VAL A 559 -5.84 -22.29 35.34
C VAL A 559 -4.60 -22.37 36.18
N ALA A 560 -3.91 -23.53 36.19
CA ALA A 560 -2.71 -23.72 37.00
C ALA A 560 -1.59 -22.75 36.63
N GLU A 561 -1.38 -22.51 35.31
CA GLU A 561 -0.42 -21.51 34.82
C GLU A 561 -0.76 -20.09 35.30
N MET A 562 -2.04 -19.70 35.27
CA MET A 562 -2.48 -18.38 35.73
C MET A 562 -2.38 -18.21 37.23
N LEU A 563 -2.73 -19.27 38.01
CA LEU A 563 -2.55 -19.26 39.46
C LEU A 563 -1.09 -19.11 39.87
N ALA A 564 -0.17 -19.80 39.18
CA ALA A 564 1.27 -19.63 39.38
C ALA A 564 1.74 -18.20 39.11
N LYS A 565 1.25 -17.57 38.02
CA LYS A 565 1.58 -16.17 37.68
C LYS A 565 0.92 -15.14 38.62
N ALA A 566 -0.14 -15.53 39.31
CA ALA A 566 -0.83 -14.72 40.33
C ALA A 566 -0.25 -14.92 41.72
N ASP A 567 0.87 -15.64 41.83
CA ASP A 567 1.53 -16.00 43.09
C ASP A 567 0.68 -16.87 44.04
N LEU A 568 -0.33 -17.57 43.51
CA LEU A 568 -1.14 -18.54 44.22
C LEU A 568 -0.53 -19.94 44.05
N LEU A 569 0.72 -20.12 44.54
CA LEU A 569 1.55 -21.28 44.29
C LEU A 569 0.96 -22.60 44.82
N GLN A 570 0.27 -22.56 45.98
CA GLN A 570 -0.34 -23.75 46.54
C GLN A 570 -1.49 -24.27 45.66
N ASP A 571 -2.35 -23.36 45.21
CA ASP A 571 -3.48 -23.71 44.34
C ASP A 571 -3.00 -24.18 42.96
N ALA A 572 -1.98 -23.54 42.40
CA ALA A 572 -1.34 -23.96 41.17
C ALA A 572 -0.77 -25.39 41.27
N HIS A 573 -0.06 -25.67 42.37
CA HIS A 573 0.49 -26.98 42.64
C HIS A 573 -0.62 -28.06 42.77
N ALA A 574 -1.68 -27.77 43.52
CA ALA A 574 -2.83 -28.67 43.66
C ALA A 574 -3.47 -28.98 42.28
N MET A 575 -3.64 -27.97 41.46
CA MET A 575 -4.25 -28.12 40.13
C MET A 575 -3.35 -28.94 39.19
N TYR A 576 -2.04 -28.71 39.15
CA TYR A 576 -1.10 -29.51 38.36
C TYR A 576 -1.04 -30.97 38.86
N GLN A 577 -1.09 -31.22 40.17
CA GLN A 577 -1.15 -32.57 40.72
C GLN A 577 -2.42 -33.31 40.30
N GLN A 578 -3.59 -32.65 40.37
CA GLN A 578 -4.85 -33.22 39.90
C GLN A 578 -4.76 -33.61 38.42
N LEU A 579 -4.22 -32.72 37.57
CA LEU A 579 -4.01 -32.98 36.15
C LEU A 579 -3.07 -34.15 35.93
N LEU A 580 -1.98 -34.26 36.70
CA LEU A 580 -1.01 -35.35 36.57
C LEU A 580 -1.65 -36.72 36.89
N LYS A 581 -2.58 -36.79 37.86
CA LYS A 581 -3.30 -38.02 38.20
C LYS A 581 -4.19 -38.53 37.06
N ILE A 582 -4.82 -37.63 36.30
CA ILE A 582 -5.79 -37.98 35.25
C ILE A 582 -5.17 -38.01 33.83
N THR A 583 -3.91 -37.58 33.66
CA THR A 583 -3.25 -37.54 32.38
C THR A 583 -2.47 -38.81 32.13
N LYS A 584 -2.79 -39.55 31.06
CA LYS A 584 -2.12 -40.83 30.71
C LYS A 584 -0.96 -40.61 29.71
N GLU A 585 -1.00 -39.57 28.90
CA GLU A 585 -0.03 -39.31 27.84
C GLU A 585 1.37 -38.97 28.40
N PRO A 586 2.43 -39.74 28.07
CA PRO A 586 3.78 -39.54 28.65
C PRO A 586 4.33 -38.13 28.45
N ALA A 587 4.17 -37.55 27.26
CA ALA A 587 4.66 -36.21 26.94
C ALA A 587 4.01 -35.13 27.81
N ARG A 588 2.67 -35.16 27.99
CA ARG A 588 1.95 -34.22 28.85
C ARG A 588 2.30 -34.42 30.31
N ARG A 589 2.50 -35.67 30.74
CA ARG A 589 2.97 -35.96 32.11
C ARG A 589 4.35 -35.36 32.38
N ALA A 590 5.27 -35.41 31.41
CA ALA A 590 6.59 -34.80 31.53
C ALA A 590 6.49 -33.28 31.73
N VAL A 591 5.63 -32.60 30.96
CA VAL A 591 5.38 -31.15 31.10
C VAL A 591 4.82 -30.85 32.49
N LEU A 592 3.79 -31.59 32.96
CA LEU A 592 3.19 -31.37 34.28
C LEU A 592 4.19 -31.58 35.42
N LYS A 593 5.08 -32.58 35.32
CA LYS A 593 6.15 -32.79 36.30
C LYS A 593 7.15 -31.66 36.32
N HIS A 594 7.50 -31.15 35.13
CA HIS A 594 8.39 -29.99 35.01
C HIS A 594 7.78 -28.75 35.68
N GLU A 595 6.51 -28.44 35.43
CA GLU A 595 5.85 -27.30 36.05
C GLU A 595 5.74 -27.45 37.59
N LEU A 596 5.46 -28.66 38.07
CA LEU A 596 5.47 -28.95 39.53
C LEU A 596 6.86 -28.74 40.14
N GLN A 597 7.92 -29.17 39.48
CA GLN A 597 9.28 -28.95 39.94
C GLN A 597 9.66 -27.48 39.97
N LYS A 598 9.25 -26.71 38.95
CA LYS A 598 9.45 -25.27 38.90
C LYS A 598 8.75 -24.54 40.07
N LEU A 599 7.50 -24.92 40.38
CA LEU A 599 6.78 -24.34 41.52
C LEU A 599 7.45 -24.65 42.85
N TRP A 600 8.01 -25.86 43.00
CA TRP A 600 8.75 -26.24 44.18
C TRP A 600 9.99 -25.36 44.38
N LEU A 601 10.75 -25.09 43.33
CA LEU A 601 11.93 -24.21 43.38
C LEU A 601 11.55 -22.76 43.77
N LEU A 602 10.42 -22.25 43.25
CA LEU A 602 9.93 -20.92 43.62
C LEU A 602 9.58 -20.80 45.11
N ARG A 603 8.93 -21.80 45.65
CA ARG A 603 8.58 -21.85 47.09
C ARG A 603 9.81 -21.90 48.01
N GLU A 604 10.82 -22.68 47.65
CA GLU A 604 12.09 -22.72 48.43
C GLU A 604 12.85 -21.40 48.42
N SER A 605 12.71 -20.58 47.34
CA SER A 605 13.31 -19.25 47.32
C SER A 605 12.60 -18.25 48.22
N GLU A 606 11.25 -18.32 48.33
CA GLU A 606 10.45 -17.47 49.23
C GLU A 606 10.63 -17.82 50.72
N GLU A 607 10.82 -19.11 51.06
CA GLU A 607 11.09 -19.53 52.46
C GLU A 607 12.52 -19.14 52.94
N LYS A 608 13.40 -18.70 52.06
CA LYS A 608 14.79 -18.27 52.33
C LYS A 608 15.01 -16.76 52.37
N GLU A 609 14.04 -15.97 51.88
CA GLU A 609 13.98 -14.52 52.07
C GLU A 609 13.18 -14.16 53.34
#